data_033ad2bb51b1cf5b8645dae447aef048
#
_entry.id   033ad2bb51b1cf5b8645dae447aef048
#
_cell.length_a   1.000
_cell.length_b   1.000
_cell.length_c   1.000
_cell.angle_alpha   90.00
_cell.angle_beta   90.00
_cell.angle_gamma   90.00
#
_symmetry.space_group_name_H-M   'P 1'
#
loop_
_entity.id
_entity.type
_entity.pdbx_description
1 polymer ?
#
loop_
_entity_poly.entity_id
_entity_poly.type
_entity_poly.pdbx_seq_one_letter_code
_entity_poly.pdbx_strand_id
1 'polypeptide(L)'
;MLDYDKEAERYDASRGGEPRAAAAAQAVLSLVPRQARSLLDVACGTGIVTRRLAAGREGMRVTGADLAPAMARYAAARLPGAIVLADSRRLPFRDGEFDAVCSVWLLHLAGGDENVRSIVGECARVLRPGGVYVTTVDKGASHNVGSDIDAVLASRPPSTAHDAAGLVESYAGAHGLTPAGQARFTGHGQGRSPRRTVADLRRGWFVTLPPGDPRAEPFATRLASLPDQDRPRPDPVFALRAFSKP
;
A
#
# COMPACT_ATOMS: atom_id res chain seq x y z
N MET A 1 13.85 -3.49 -7.49
CA MET A 1 13.05 -2.90 -6.38
C MET A 1 13.27 -1.41 -6.39
N LEU A 2 12.24 -0.59 -6.14
CA LEU A 2 12.36 0.87 -6.08
C LEU A 2 13.27 1.26 -4.92
N ASP A 3 14.18 2.20 -5.15
CA ASP A 3 15.01 2.79 -4.10
C ASP A 3 14.20 3.90 -3.41
N TYR A 4 13.52 3.55 -2.32
CA TYR A 4 12.62 4.47 -1.60
C TYR A 4 13.35 5.66 -0.98
N ASP A 5 14.65 5.53 -0.69
CA ASP A 5 15.42 6.66 -0.18
C ASP A 5 15.63 7.75 -1.24
N LYS A 6 15.80 7.35 -2.52
CA LYS A 6 15.91 8.31 -3.65
C LYS A 6 14.56 8.86 -4.11
N GLU A 7 13.48 8.11 -3.89
CA GLU A 7 12.13 8.49 -4.32
C GLU A 7 11.39 9.39 -3.31
N ALA A 8 11.83 9.46 -2.06
CA ALA A 8 11.09 10.07 -0.95
C ALA A 8 10.63 11.51 -1.26
N GLU A 9 11.51 12.33 -1.87
CA GLU A 9 11.21 13.73 -2.18
C GLU A 9 10.05 13.90 -3.18
N ARG A 10 9.94 13.00 -4.17
CA ARG A 10 8.94 13.08 -5.24
C ARG A 10 7.76 12.13 -5.01
N TYR A 11 7.85 11.30 -3.97
CA TYR A 11 6.93 10.18 -3.78
C TYR A 11 5.48 10.64 -3.71
N ASP A 12 5.17 11.60 -2.88
CA ASP A 12 3.80 12.07 -2.71
C ASP A 12 3.22 12.65 -4.00
N ALA A 13 3.94 13.57 -4.63
CA ALA A 13 3.51 14.20 -5.87
C ALA A 13 3.31 13.17 -7.01
N SER A 14 4.20 12.17 -7.09
CA SER A 14 4.13 11.12 -8.13
C SER A 14 3.03 10.08 -7.89
N ARG A 15 2.46 10.03 -6.67
CA ARG A 15 1.51 9.00 -6.23
C ARG A 15 0.14 9.53 -5.87
N GLY A 16 -0.26 10.70 -6.37
CA GLY A 16 -1.59 11.27 -6.16
C GLY A 16 -1.74 12.11 -4.88
N GLY A 17 -0.67 12.32 -4.14
CA GLY A 17 -0.58 13.30 -3.06
C GLY A 17 -1.68 13.25 -2.00
N GLU A 18 -2.10 14.42 -1.56
CA GLU A 18 -3.09 14.59 -0.49
C GLU A 18 -4.47 13.98 -0.78
N PRO A 19 -5.05 14.09 -2.01
CA PRO A 19 -6.36 13.48 -2.26
C PRO A 19 -6.35 11.96 -2.06
N ARG A 20 -5.30 11.27 -2.54
CA ARG A 20 -5.13 9.84 -2.35
C ARG A 20 -4.94 9.48 -0.88
N ALA A 21 -4.10 10.24 -0.17
CA ALA A 21 -3.83 10.01 1.25
C ALA A 21 -5.08 10.20 2.12
N ALA A 22 -5.89 11.23 1.82
CA ALA A 22 -7.15 11.47 2.51
C ALA A 22 -8.16 10.34 2.29
N ALA A 23 -8.32 9.86 1.03
CA ALA A 23 -9.21 8.75 0.73
C ALA A 23 -8.78 7.45 1.43
N ALA A 24 -7.46 7.14 1.43
CA ALA A 24 -6.94 5.97 2.12
C ALA A 24 -7.16 6.04 3.64
N ALA A 25 -6.83 7.17 4.27
CA ALA A 25 -7.01 7.35 5.71
C ALA A 25 -8.49 7.26 6.12
N GLN A 26 -9.41 7.86 5.35
CA GLN A 26 -10.84 7.75 5.60
C GLN A 26 -11.32 6.29 5.52
N ALA A 27 -10.86 5.54 4.52
CA ALA A 27 -11.23 4.13 4.36
C ALA A 27 -10.66 3.27 5.50
N VAL A 28 -9.42 3.50 5.96
CA VAL A 28 -8.86 2.83 7.13
C VAL A 28 -9.68 3.16 8.38
N LEU A 29 -9.94 4.45 8.64
CA LEU A 29 -10.70 4.88 9.83
C LEU A 29 -12.13 4.37 9.87
N SER A 30 -12.75 4.10 8.71
CA SER A 30 -14.09 3.48 8.66
C SER A 30 -14.12 2.05 9.19
N LEU A 31 -12.97 1.36 9.17
CA LEU A 31 -12.80 -0.02 9.64
C LEU A 31 -12.23 -0.10 11.06
N VAL A 32 -11.65 0.99 11.57
CA VAL A 32 -11.07 1.05 12.92
C VAL A 32 -12.17 1.38 13.93
N PRO A 33 -12.33 0.59 15.01
CA PRO A 33 -13.32 0.83 16.06
C PRO A 33 -13.27 2.25 16.63
N ARG A 34 -14.42 2.87 16.88
CA ARG A 34 -14.49 4.26 17.34
C ARG A 34 -13.78 4.49 18.68
N GLN A 35 -13.76 3.48 19.53
CA GLN A 35 -13.09 3.51 20.84
C GLN A 35 -11.58 3.33 20.77
N ALA A 36 -10.98 3.03 19.61
CA ALA A 36 -9.53 2.88 19.46
C ALA A 36 -8.82 4.18 19.85
N ARG A 37 -7.80 4.07 20.70
CA ARG A 37 -6.98 5.18 21.21
C ARG A 37 -5.54 5.16 20.72
N SER A 38 -5.13 4.04 20.10
CA SER A 38 -3.80 3.86 19.52
C SER A 38 -3.87 3.15 18.18
N LEU A 39 -3.12 3.66 17.20
CA LEU A 39 -3.01 3.07 15.87
C LEU A 39 -1.53 3.06 15.43
N LEU A 40 -1.08 1.93 14.91
CA LEU A 40 0.22 1.78 14.25
C LEU A 40 0.02 1.74 12.73
N ASP A 41 0.72 2.62 12.01
CA ASP A 41 0.81 2.62 10.54
C ASP A 41 2.15 1.99 10.13
N VAL A 42 2.08 0.75 9.63
CA VAL A 42 3.26 -0.05 9.26
C VAL A 42 3.63 0.21 7.80
N ALA A 43 4.90 0.52 7.55
CA ALA A 43 5.43 1.06 6.30
C ALA A 43 4.74 2.40 5.94
N CYS A 44 4.82 3.33 6.88
CA CYS A 44 4.13 4.62 6.81
C CYS A 44 4.65 5.56 5.69
N GLY A 45 5.77 5.21 5.05
CA GLY A 45 6.39 5.99 3.98
C GLY A 45 6.73 7.41 4.42
N THR A 46 6.33 8.39 3.63
CA THR A 46 6.51 9.82 3.95
C THR A 46 5.61 10.33 5.07
N GLY A 47 4.73 9.47 5.64
CA GLY A 47 3.80 9.85 6.70
C GLY A 47 2.58 10.64 6.22
N ILE A 48 2.34 10.75 4.91
CA ILE A 48 1.22 11.53 4.39
C ILE A 48 -0.14 10.91 4.79
N VAL A 49 -0.26 9.57 4.77
CA VAL A 49 -1.45 8.85 5.26
C VAL A 49 -1.50 8.90 6.79
N THR A 50 -0.37 8.63 7.46
CA THR A 50 -0.25 8.62 8.92
C THR A 50 -0.73 9.95 9.54
N ARG A 51 -0.34 11.08 8.95
CA ARG A 51 -0.80 12.41 9.36
C ARG A 51 -2.31 12.55 9.22
N ARG A 52 -2.91 12.03 8.14
CA ARG A 52 -4.36 12.06 7.94
C ARG A 52 -5.10 11.15 8.92
N LEU A 53 -4.52 9.99 9.26
CA LEU A 53 -5.04 9.12 10.31
C LEU A 53 -5.07 9.83 11.67
N ALA A 54 -3.97 10.51 12.03
CA ALA A 54 -3.88 11.27 13.28
C ALA A 54 -4.89 12.42 13.35
N ALA A 55 -5.03 13.19 12.26
CA ALA A 55 -6.00 14.29 12.18
C ALA A 55 -7.46 13.82 12.07
N GLY A 56 -7.70 12.60 11.59
CA GLY A 56 -9.05 12.08 11.31
C GLY A 56 -9.80 11.58 12.54
N ARG A 57 -9.13 11.47 13.70
CA ARG A 57 -9.77 11.04 14.96
C ARG A 57 -9.10 11.67 16.17
N GLU A 58 -9.82 12.58 16.80
CA GLU A 58 -9.38 13.24 18.03
C GLU A 58 -9.12 12.22 19.16
N GLY A 59 -8.05 12.41 19.91
CA GLY A 59 -7.66 11.57 21.04
C GLY A 59 -7.07 10.21 20.65
N MET A 60 -6.91 9.90 19.35
CA MET A 60 -6.20 8.70 18.89
C MET A 60 -4.71 9.01 18.66
N ARG A 61 -3.84 8.34 19.41
CA ARG A 61 -2.39 8.39 19.18
C ARG A 61 -2.05 7.52 17.96
N VAL A 62 -1.40 8.12 16.97
CA VAL A 62 -0.94 7.41 15.78
C VAL A 62 0.58 7.36 15.76
N THR A 63 1.14 6.17 15.60
CA THR A 63 2.56 5.90 15.45
C THR A 63 2.82 5.38 14.04
N GLY A 64 3.85 5.84 13.36
CA GLY A 64 4.29 5.31 12.07
C GLY A 64 5.59 4.53 12.23
N ALA A 65 5.74 3.46 11.46
CA ALA A 65 6.98 2.69 11.35
C ALA A 65 7.35 2.53 9.87
N ASP A 66 8.62 2.78 9.51
CA ASP A 66 9.11 2.56 8.15
C ASP A 66 10.56 2.07 8.18
N LEU A 67 10.94 1.26 7.18
CA LEU A 67 12.30 0.72 7.07
C LEU A 67 13.26 1.68 6.37
N ALA A 68 12.76 2.53 5.46
CA ALA A 68 13.57 3.43 4.65
C ALA A 68 13.88 4.72 5.44
N PRO A 69 15.18 5.03 5.73
CA PRO A 69 15.55 6.18 6.53
C PRO A 69 15.07 7.51 5.96
N ALA A 70 15.08 7.69 4.63
CA ALA A 70 14.59 8.93 4.03
C ALA A 70 13.08 9.07 4.20
N MET A 71 12.31 8.00 4.02
CA MET A 71 10.86 7.99 4.26
C MET A 71 10.55 8.34 5.71
N ALA A 72 11.22 7.68 6.66
CA ALA A 72 11.03 7.94 8.09
C ALA A 72 11.37 9.41 8.48
N ARG A 73 12.39 10.03 7.86
CA ARG A 73 12.69 11.47 8.07
C ARG A 73 11.56 12.39 7.60
N TYR A 74 11.00 12.13 6.41
CA TYR A 74 9.85 12.90 5.91
C TYR A 74 8.62 12.72 6.83
N ALA A 75 8.37 11.49 7.28
CA ALA A 75 7.28 11.20 8.20
C ALA A 75 7.49 11.90 9.55
N ALA A 76 8.71 11.89 10.10
CA ALA A 76 9.04 12.55 11.38
C ALA A 76 8.90 14.08 11.30
N ALA A 77 9.17 14.69 10.14
CA ALA A 77 8.90 16.11 9.94
C ALA A 77 7.39 16.45 9.98
N ARG A 78 6.52 15.50 9.58
CA ARG A 78 5.05 15.65 9.63
C ARG A 78 4.44 15.32 10.98
N LEU A 79 5.04 14.37 11.70
CA LEU A 79 4.58 13.83 12.98
C LEU A 79 5.77 13.69 13.93
N PRO A 80 6.26 14.81 14.51
CA PRO A 80 7.41 14.78 15.42
C PRO A 80 7.16 13.86 16.63
N GLY A 81 8.13 12.98 16.91
CA GLY A 81 8.07 12.05 18.04
C GLY A 81 7.18 10.83 17.86
N ALA A 82 6.53 10.68 16.69
CA ALA A 82 5.59 9.59 16.44
C ALA A 82 6.10 8.55 15.42
N ILE A 83 7.35 8.66 14.95
CA ILE A 83 7.88 7.79 13.88
C ILE A 83 9.06 6.97 14.38
N VAL A 84 9.06 5.69 14.02
CA VAL A 84 10.10 4.71 14.37
C VAL A 84 10.70 4.12 13.10
N LEU A 85 12.03 4.06 13.03
CA LEU A 85 12.72 3.32 11.96
C LEU A 85 12.68 1.83 12.31
N ALA A 86 11.96 1.03 11.51
CA ALA A 86 11.76 -0.38 11.82
C ALA A 86 11.46 -1.24 10.59
N ASP A 87 11.87 -2.51 10.66
CA ASP A 87 11.46 -3.56 9.72
C ASP A 87 10.06 -4.07 10.12
N SER A 88 9.14 -4.05 9.18
CA SER A 88 7.76 -4.54 9.35
C SER A 88 7.66 -6.03 9.70
N ARG A 89 8.74 -6.80 9.47
CA ARG A 89 8.85 -8.22 9.84
C ARG A 89 9.32 -8.42 11.27
N ARG A 90 9.75 -7.33 11.95
CA ARG A 90 10.23 -7.35 13.34
C ARG A 90 10.01 -5.97 13.97
N LEU A 91 8.80 -5.72 14.37
CA LEU A 91 8.38 -4.43 14.94
C LEU A 91 8.90 -4.25 16.39
N PRO A 92 9.50 -3.09 16.73
CA PRO A 92 10.08 -2.85 18.05
C PRO A 92 9.01 -2.41 19.08
N PHE A 93 7.85 -3.08 19.06
CA PHE A 93 6.73 -2.81 19.96
C PHE A 93 6.38 -4.07 20.76
N ARG A 94 5.74 -3.87 21.91
CA ARG A 94 5.31 -4.97 22.77
C ARG A 94 4.11 -5.69 22.16
N ASP A 95 3.89 -6.93 22.61
CA ASP A 95 2.68 -7.67 22.29
C ASP A 95 1.45 -6.91 22.79
N GLY A 96 0.43 -6.78 21.95
CA GLY A 96 -0.83 -6.15 22.33
C GLY A 96 -0.76 -4.65 22.63
N GLU A 97 0.20 -3.92 22.06
CA GLU A 97 0.40 -2.49 22.34
C GLU A 97 -0.65 -1.59 21.68
N PHE A 98 -1.22 -1.99 20.55
CA PHE A 98 -2.08 -1.13 19.73
C PHE A 98 -3.53 -1.63 19.65
N ASP A 99 -4.47 -0.67 19.63
CA ASP A 99 -5.89 -0.91 19.40
C ASP A 99 -6.19 -1.20 17.93
N ALA A 100 -5.41 -0.58 17.04
CA ALA A 100 -5.48 -0.79 15.61
C ALA A 100 -4.09 -0.80 15.00
N VAL A 101 -3.93 -1.59 13.95
CA VAL A 101 -2.74 -1.64 13.10
C VAL A 101 -3.19 -1.49 11.66
N CYS A 102 -2.50 -0.70 10.85
CA CYS A 102 -2.73 -0.70 9.42
C CYS A 102 -1.43 -0.85 8.62
N SER A 103 -1.54 -1.41 7.42
CA SER A 103 -0.45 -1.47 6.44
C SER A 103 -1.02 -1.19 5.04
N VAL A 104 -0.96 0.09 4.64
CA VAL A 104 -1.51 0.52 3.36
C VAL A 104 -0.41 0.47 2.30
N TRP A 105 -0.63 -0.30 1.23
CA TRP A 105 0.32 -0.51 0.12
C TRP A 105 1.67 -1.15 0.52
N LEU A 106 1.68 -2.03 1.51
CA LEU A 106 2.89 -2.73 1.95
C LEU A 106 3.03 -4.12 1.32
N LEU A 107 2.03 -5.00 1.48
CA LEU A 107 2.19 -6.45 1.29
C LEU A 107 2.62 -6.84 -0.13
N HIS A 108 2.20 -6.09 -1.15
CA HIS A 108 2.63 -6.31 -2.55
C HIS A 108 4.13 -6.04 -2.79
N LEU A 109 4.81 -5.38 -1.84
CA LEU A 109 6.25 -5.07 -1.90
C LEU A 109 7.11 -6.06 -1.09
N ALA A 110 6.51 -6.96 -0.37
CA ALA A 110 7.19 -7.84 0.59
C ALA A 110 8.16 -8.85 -0.06
N GLY A 111 8.07 -9.07 -1.38
CA GLY A 111 9.03 -9.88 -2.13
C GLY A 111 8.91 -11.39 -1.91
N GLY A 112 7.78 -11.88 -1.38
CA GLY A 112 7.50 -13.30 -1.21
C GLY A 112 6.50 -13.59 -0.09
N ASP A 113 5.88 -14.76 -0.16
CA ASP A 113 4.82 -15.19 0.76
C ASP A 113 5.29 -15.28 2.21
N GLU A 114 6.51 -15.73 2.44
CA GLU A 114 7.10 -15.82 3.78
C GLU A 114 7.23 -14.44 4.45
N ASN A 115 7.67 -13.44 3.69
CA ASN A 115 7.75 -12.08 4.18
C ASN A 115 6.36 -11.52 4.50
N VAL A 116 5.37 -11.76 3.63
CA VAL A 116 3.98 -11.35 3.89
C VAL A 116 3.45 -11.99 5.16
N ARG A 117 3.67 -13.30 5.34
CA ARG A 117 3.29 -14.03 6.56
C ARG A 117 3.94 -13.44 7.80
N SER A 118 5.25 -13.13 7.73
CA SER A 118 5.98 -12.51 8.85
C SER A 118 5.43 -11.12 9.19
N ILE A 119 5.12 -10.29 8.19
CA ILE A 119 4.53 -8.96 8.39
C ILE A 119 3.16 -9.08 9.05
N VAL A 120 2.29 -9.96 8.53
CA VAL A 120 0.96 -10.18 9.10
C VAL A 120 1.06 -10.70 10.53
N GLY A 121 2.02 -11.60 10.81
CA GLY A 121 2.29 -12.10 12.17
C GLY A 121 2.71 -11.01 13.14
N GLU A 122 3.60 -10.10 12.73
CA GLU A 122 4.02 -8.97 13.56
C GLU A 122 2.87 -7.99 13.80
N CYS A 123 2.07 -7.69 12.76
CA CYS A 123 0.86 -6.88 12.93
C CYS A 123 -0.12 -7.52 13.91
N ALA A 124 -0.32 -8.84 13.84
CA ALA A 124 -1.15 -9.59 14.78
C ALA A 124 -0.57 -9.61 16.20
N ARG A 125 0.76 -9.73 16.35
CA ARG A 125 1.43 -9.75 17.65
C ARG A 125 1.25 -8.43 18.39
N VAL A 126 1.52 -7.30 17.74
CA VAL A 126 1.44 -5.97 18.36
C VAL A 126 0.01 -5.46 18.55
N LEU A 127 -0.97 -6.12 17.93
CA LEU A 127 -2.39 -5.84 18.08
C LEU A 127 -2.90 -6.46 19.37
N ARG A 128 -3.62 -5.70 20.21
CA ARG A 128 -4.25 -6.20 21.43
C ARG A 128 -5.46 -7.09 21.14
N PRO A 129 -5.88 -7.94 22.08
CA PRO A 129 -7.19 -8.57 21.99
C PRO A 129 -8.32 -7.53 21.84
N GLY A 130 -9.28 -7.80 20.98
CA GLY A 130 -10.33 -6.86 20.57
C GLY A 130 -9.88 -5.78 19.59
N GLY A 131 -8.62 -5.78 19.16
CA GLY A 131 -8.08 -4.83 18.18
C GLY A 131 -8.35 -5.24 16.74
N VAL A 132 -8.03 -4.33 15.78
CA VAL A 132 -8.26 -4.52 14.35
C VAL A 132 -6.99 -4.26 13.54
N TYR A 133 -6.65 -5.20 12.65
CA TYR A 133 -5.65 -5.02 11.61
C TYR A 133 -6.31 -4.70 10.27
N VAL A 134 -5.87 -3.64 9.59
CA VAL A 134 -6.39 -3.18 8.28
C VAL A 134 -5.27 -3.15 7.26
N THR A 135 -5.45 -3.79 6.10
CA THR A 135 -4.42 -3.80 5.05
C THR A 135 -5.00 -3.70 3.64
N THR A 136 -4.22 -3.16 2.70
CA THR A 136 -4.55 -3.26 1.28
C THR A 136 -4.28 -4.66 0.77
N VAL A 137 -5.17 -5.13 -0.09
CA VAL A 137 -5.06 -6.40 -0.81
C VAL A 137 -5.26 -6.18 -2.31
N ASP A 138 -4.87 -7.15 -3.14
CA ASP A 138 -5.08 -7.16 -4.60
C ASP A 138 -4.61 -5.88 -5.29
N LYS A 139 -3.55 -5.25 -4.80
CA LYS A 139 -3.08 -3.94 -5.29
C LYS A 139 -2.75 -3.96 -6.77
N GLY A 140 -2.13 -5.03 -7.26
CA GLY A 140 -1.81 -5.21 -8.68
C GLY A 140 -3.07 -5.27 -9.55
N ALA A 141 -4.06 -6.05 -9.14
CA ALA A 141 -5.34 -6.21 -9.82
C ALA A 141 -6.17 -4.91 -9.81
N SER A 142 -6.08 -4.11 -8.75
CA SER A 142 -6.77 -2.82 -8.64
C SER A 142 -6.42 -1.82 -9.75
N HIS A 143 -5.26 -1.98 -10.40
CA HIS A 143 -4.86 -1.14 -11.53
C HIS A 143 -5.50 -1.56 -12.87
N ASN A 144 -6.20 -2.66 -12.92
CA ASN A 144 -7.02 -3.04 -14.08
C ASN A 144 -8.38 -2.33 -13.95
N VAL A 145 -8.55 -1.25 -14.68
CA VAL A 145 -9.78 -0.43 -14.70
C VAL A 145 -10.62 -0.65 -15.95
N GLY A 146 -10.26 -1.66 -16.77
CA GLY A 146 -10.94 -1.95 -18.03
C GLY A 146 -10.60 -0.99 -19.17
N SER A 147 -9.45 -0.30 -19.10
CA SER A 147 -9.03 0.67 -20.09
C SER A 147 -8.36 0.02 -21.32
N ASP A 148 -8.17 0.83 -22.38
CA ASP A 148 -7.37 0.45 -23.56
C ASP A 148 -5.92 0.09 -23.21
N ILE A 149 -5.33 0.74 -22.19
CA ILE A 149 -4.02 0.39 -21.64
C ILE A 149 -4.05 -1.03 -21.04
N ASP A 150 -5.09 -1.37 -20.30
CA ASP A 150 -5.23 -2.69 -19.68
C ASP A 150 -5.39 -3.78 -20.75
N ALA A 151 -6.14 -3.48 -21.83
CA ALA A 151 -6.28 -4.39 -22.97
C ALA A 151 -4.91 -4.67 -23.65
N VAL A 152 -4.06 -3.64 -23.80
CA VAL A 152 -2.69 -3.83 -24.31
C VAL A 152 -1.87 -4.70 -23.37
N LEU A 153 -1.95 -4.47 -22.07
CA LEU A 153 -1.15 -5.14 -21.05
C LEU A 153 -1.67 -6.53 -20.64
N ALA A 154 -2.84 -6.95 -21.12
CA ALA A 154 -3.47 -8.22 -20.75
C ALA A 154 -2.60 -9.46 -21.05
N SER A 155 -1.83 -9.41 -22.15
CA SER A 155 -0.92 -10.51 -22.55
C SER A 155 0.46 -10.45 -21.89
N ARG A 156 0.68 -9.53 -20.94
CA ARG A 156 1.93 -9.45 -20.17
C ARG A 156 2.09 -10.73 -19.31
N PRO A 157 3.34 -11.21 -19.13
CA PRO A 157 3.59 -12.32 -18.20
C PRO A 157 2.95 -12.06 -16.84
N PRO A 158 2.26 -13.04 -16.23
CA PRO A 158 1.63 -12.88 -14.94
C PRO A 158 2.70 -12.63 -13.86
N SER A 159 2.35 -11.86 -12.84
CA SER A 159 3.15 -11.73 -11.62
C SER A 159 2.47 -12.48 -10.48
N THR A 160 3.26 -13.05 -9.58
CA THR A 160 2.73 -13.59 -8.33
C THR A 160 2.21 -12.46 -7.46
N ALA A 161 0.93 -12.50 -7.14
CA ALA A 161 0.30 -11.51 -6.25
C ALA A 161 0.41 -12.00 -4.80
N HIS A 162 1.48 -11.60 -4.10
CA HIS A 162 1.70 -11.97 -2.70
C HIS A 162 0.71 -11.29 -1.74
N ASP A 163 -0.01 -10.26 -2.21
CA ASP A 163 -1.06 -9.54 -1.49
C ASP A 163 -2.48 -9.95 -1.93
N ALA A 164 -2.64 -11.11 -2.59
CA ALA A 164 -3.95 -11.64 -2.96
C ALA A 164 -4.84 -11.79 -1.72
N ALA A 165 -6.09 -11.28 -1.79
CA ALA A 165 -6.99 -11.21 -0.63
C ALA A 165 -7.12 -12.55 0.10
N GLY A 166 -7.32 -13.68 -0.62
CA GLY A 166 -7.42 -15.00 -0.02
C GLY A 166 -6.13 -15.49 0.68
N LEU A 167 -4.95 -15.13 0.16
CA LEU A 167 -3.67 -15.42 0.80
C LEU A 167 -3.51 -14.63 2.10
N VAL A 168 -3.79 -13.34 2.06
CA VAL A 168 -3.71 -12.46 3.24
C VAL A 168 -4.68 -12.92 4.33
N GLU A 169 -5.90 -13.32 3.95
CA GLU A 169 -6.90 -13.88 4.86
C GLU A 169 -6.41 -15.19 5.50
N SER A 170 -5.81 -16.08 4.71
CA SER A 170 -5.20 -17.32 5.21
C SER A 170 -4.08 -17.05 6.21
N TYR A 171 -3.19 -16.08 5.92
CA TYR A 171 -2.11 -15.71 6.83
C TYR A 171 -2.63 -15.05 8.11
N ALA A 172 -3.63 -14.18 7.99
CA ALA A 172 -4.30 -13.58 9.15
C ALA A 172 -4.92 -14.66 10.05
N GLY A 173 -5.64 -15.63 9.46
CA GLY A 173 -6.21 -16.78 10.17
C GLY A 173 -5.17 -17.64 10.88
N ALA A 174 -4.00 -17.87 10.26
CA ALA A 174 -2.89 -18.62 10.88
C ALA A 174 -2.32 -17.91 12.13
N HIS A 175 -2.53 -16.61 12.27
CA HIS A 175 -2.16 -15.82 13.45
C HIS A 175 -3.37 -15.49 14.36
N GLY A 176 -4.48 -16.24 14.24
CA GLY A 176 -5.65 -16.11 15.10
C GLY A 176 -6.53 -14.89 14.82
N LEU A 177 -6.32 -14.21 13.68
CA LEU A 177 -7.16 -13.09 13.28
C LEU A 177 -8.37 -13.58 12.47
N THR A 178 -9.53 -12.95 12.66
CA THR A 178 -10.77 -13.27 11.95
C THR A 178 -11.22 -12.11 11.05
N PRO A 179 -11.82 -12.36 9.87
CA PRO A 179 -12.35 -11.30 9.03
C PRO A 179 -13.33 -10.39 9.78
N ALA A 180 -13.16 -9.07 9.70
CA ALA A 180 -13.94 -8.08 10.44
C ALA A 180 -14.57 -7.00 9.56
N GLY A 181 -14.21 -6.94 8.27
CA GLY A 181 -14.79 -5.97 7.34
C GLY A 181 -13.93 -5.69 6.12
N GLN A 182 -14.46 -4.84 5.26
CA GLN A 182 -13.78 -4.40 4.06
C GLN A 182 -14.19 -2.97 3.69
N ALA A 183 -13.30 -2.25 3.01
CA ALA A 183 -13.59 -0.94 2.45
C ALA A 183 -12.89 -0.80 1.09
N ARG A 184 -13.28 0.25 0.35
CA ARG A 184 -12.62 0.62 -0.91
C ARG A 184 -12.37 2.11 -0.92
N PHE A 185 -11.33 2.53 -1.64
CA PHE A 185 -11.05 3.95 -1.84
C PHE A 185 -10.42 4.20 -3.21
N THR A 186 -10.66 5.38 -3.75
CA THR A 186 -10.11 5.79 -5.05
C THR A 186 -8.63 6.18 -4.88
N GLY A 187 -7.79 5.63 -5.74
CA GLY A 187 -6.37 5.99 -5.84
C GLY A 187 -6.18 7.26 -6.66
N HIS A 188 -6.67 8.40 -6.16
CA HIS A 188 -6.63 9.69 -6.86
C HIS A 188 -5.25 10.00 -7.45
N GLY A 189 -5.22 10.42 -8.72
CA GLY A 189 -3.99 10.76 -9.44
C GLY A 189 -3.10 9.56 -9.82
N GLN A 190 -3.61 8.33 -9.73
CA GLN A 190 -2.88 7.12 -10.15
C GLN A 190 -3.39 6.52 -11.47
N GLY A 191 -4.30 7.18 -12.13
CA GLY A 191 -4.70 6.86 -13.49
C GLY A 191 -3.49 6.86 -14.44
N ARG A 192 -3.40 5.87 -15.30
CA ARG A 192 -2.28 5.72 -16.23
C ARG A 192 -2.58 6.42 -17.55
N SER A 193 -1.60 7.14 -18.11
CA SER A 193 -1.64 7.56 -19.51
C SER A 193 -0.74 6.66 -20.36
N PRO A 194 -0.99 6.51 -21.68
CA PRO A 194 -0.17 5.67 -22.53
C PRO A 194 1.31 6.06 -22.49
N ARG A 195 1.63 7.36 -22.63
CA ARG A 195 3.00 7.88 -22.58
C ARG A 195 3.71 7.52 -21.26
N ARG A 196 3.03 7.73 -20.12
CA ARG A 196 3.58 7.37 -18.81
C ARG A 196 3.79 5.87 -18.68
N THR A 197 2.85 5.06 -19.17
CA THR A 197 2.95 3.60 -19.14
C THR A 197 4.13 3.09 -19.95
N VAL A 198 4.40 3.67 -21.12
CA VAL A 198 5.61 3.37 -21.92
C VAL A 198 6.88 3.68 -21.11
N ALA A 199 6.94 4.85 -20.47
CA ALA A 199 8.08 5.21 -19.65
C ALA A 199 8.27 4.27 -18.45
N ASP A 200 7.18 3.83 -17.83
CA ASP A 200 7.20 2.90 -16.71
C ASP A 200 7.62 1.48 -17.14
N LEU A 201 7.21 1.02 -18.32
CA LEU A 201 7.69 -0.24 -18.91
C LEU A 201 9.20 -0.21 -19.12
N ARG A 202 9.73 0.83 -19.75
CA ARG A 202 11.17 0.97 -20.05
C ARG A 202 12.01 1.07 -18.80
N ARG A 203 11.47 1.62 -17.70
CA ARG A 203 12.15 1.66 -16.40
C ARG A 203 12.04 0.35 -15.62
N GLY A 204 11.36 -0.68 -16.16
CA GLY A 204 11.13 -1.95 -15.48
C GLY A 204 10.21 -1.84 -14.25
N TRP A 205 9.30 -0.87 -14.28
CA TRP A 205 8.30 -0.70 -13.22
C TRP A 205 7.37 -1.90 -13.07
N PHE A 206 7.18 -2.63 -14.17
CA PHE A 206 6.42 -3.88 -14.16
C PHE A 206 7.35 -5.02 -13.82
N VAL A 207 7.17 -5.65 -12.67
CA VAL A 207 8.06 -6.70 -12.11
C VAL A 207 8.34 -7.84 -13.09
N THR A 208 7.37 -8.14 -13.96
CA THR A 208 7.49 -9.22 -14.97
C THR A 208 8.24 -8.80 -16.24
N LEU A 209 8.60 -7.54 -16.36
CA LEU A 209 9.34 -6.96 -17.49
C LEU A 209 10.45 -6.05 -16.92
N PRO A 210 11.59 -6.62 -16.50
CA PRO A 210 12.70 -5.85 -15.93
C PRO A 210 13.26 -4.83 -16.93
N PRO A 211 14.05 -3.85 -16.47
CA PRO A 211 14.69 -2.89 -17.36
C PRO A 211 15.49 -3.58 -18.47
N GLY A 212 15.29 -3.16 -19.73
CA GLY A 212 15.97 -3.74 -20.87
C GLY A 212 15.43 -5.08 -21.38
N ASP A 213 14.33 -5.58 -20.80
CA ASP A 213 13.68 -6.79 -21.31
C ASP A 213 13.10 -6.54 -22.72
N PRO A 214 13.55 -7.27 -23.77
CA PRO A 214 13.08 -7.09 -25.14
C PRO A 214 11.57 -7.33 -25.30
N ARG A 215 10.96 -8.09 -24.40
CA ARG A 215 9.52 -8.33 -24.39
C ARG A 215 8.70 -7.08 -24.04
N ALA A 216 9.33 -6.03 -23.51
CA ALA A 216 8.65 -4.78 -23.19
C ALA A 216 8.34 -3.93 -24.44
N GLU A 217 9.18 -3.99 -25.50
CA GLU A 217 9.03 -3.13 -26.69
C GLU A 217 7.73 -3.37 -27.49
N PRO A 218 7.24 -4.59 -27.71
CA PRO A 218 5.93 -4.80 -28.34
C PRO A 218 4.79 -4.12 -27.58
N PHE A 219 4.80 -4.13 -26.26
CA PHE A 219 3.82 -3.40 -25.44
C PHE A 219 4.00 -1.89 -25.57
N ALA A 220 5.25 -1.40 -25.51
CA ALA A 220 5.57 0.02 -25.66
C ALA A 220 5.09 0.58 -27.01
N THR A 221 5.31 -0.16 -28.11
CA THR A 221 4.84 0.21 -29.44
C THR A 221 3.31 0.28 -29.51
N ARG A 222 2.61 -0.72 -28.97
CA ARG A 222 1.14 -0.75 -28.94
C ARG A 222 0.56 0.39 -28.07
N LEU A 223 1.18 0.68 -26.93
CA LEU A 223 0.79 1.79 -26.07
C LEU A 223 1.01 3.14 -26.75
N ALA A 224 2.14 3.30 -27.49
CA ALA A 224 2.43 4.53 -28.22
C ALA A 224 1.46 4.80 -29.38
N SER A 225 0.75 3.77 -29.87
CA SER A 225 -0.29 3.91 -30.90
C SER A 225 -1.69 4.21 -30.36
N LEU A 226 -1.89 4.19 -29.04
CA LEU A 226 -3.18 4.53 -28.43
C LEU A 226 -3.47 6.03 -28.59
N PRO A 227 -4.76 6.45 -28.66
CA PRO A 227 -5.12 7.87 -28.66
C PRO A 227 -4.84 8.53 -27.30
N ASP A 228 -4.89 9.86 -27.28
CA ASP A 228 -4.82 10.67 -26.04
C ASP A 228 -3.62 10.29 -25.14
N GLN A 229 -2.41 10.37 -25.71
CA GLN A 229 -1.17 9.90 -25.10
C GLN A 229 -0.89 10.42 -23.69
N ASP A 230 -1.31 11.64 -23.39
CA ASP A 230 -1.07 12.29 -22.10
C ASP A 230 -2.30 12.25 -21.17
N ARG A 231 -3.48 11.83 -21.68
CA ARG A 231 -4.71 11.76 -20.89
C ARG A 231 -4.69 10.52 -19.97
N PRO A 232 -4.74 10.69 -18.64
CA PRO A 232 -4.87 9.56 -17.73
C PRO A 232 -6.19 8.82 -17.95
N ARG A 233 -6.15 7.48 -17.89
CA ARG A 233 -7.33 6.62 -17.76
C ARG A 233 -7.85 6.70 -16.32
N PRO A 234 -9.03 6.13 -16.02
CA PRO A 234 -9.61 6.20 -14.68
C PRO A 234 -8.64 5.81 -13.57
N ASP A 235 -8.79 6.44 -12.42
CA ASP A 235 -8.02 6.10 -11.23
C ASP A 235 -8.38 4.68 -10.75
N PRO A 236 -7.42 3.91 -10.22
CA PRO A 236 -7.69 2.61 -9.62
C PRO A 236 -8.53 2.75 -8.35
N VAL A 237 -9.28 1.69 -8.03
CA VAL A 237 -9.99 1.57 -6.76
C VAL A 237 -9.32 0.46 -5.96
N PHE A 238 -8.70 0.84 -4.84
CA PHE A 238 -8.00 -0.08 -3.94
C PHE A 238 -8.95 -0.71 -2.93
N ALA A 239 -8.69 -1.98 -2.61
CA ALA A 239 -9.44 -2.73 -1.61
C ALA A 239 -8.66 -2.81 -0.29
N LEU A 240 -9.38 -2.65 0.83
CA LEU A 240 -8.93 -2.92 2.18
C LEU A 240 -9.65 -4.14 2.75
N ARG A 241 -8.93 -4.94 3.52
CA ARG A 241 -9.47 -5.96 4.42
C ARG A 241 -9.15 -5.60 5.85
N ALA A 242 -10.12 -5.85 6.72
CA ALA A 242 -9.96 -5.73 8.16
C ALA A 242 -10.08 -7.09 8.82
N PHE A 243 -9.26 -7.32 9.84
CA PHE A 243 -9.22 -8.55 10.63
C PHE A 243 -9.21 -8.18 12.10
N SER A 244 -10.06 -8.84 12.91
CA SER A 244 -10.10 -8.65 14.37
C SER A 244 -9.28 -9.72 15.08
N LYS A 245 -8.63 -9.34 16.16
CA LYS A 245 -8.00 -10.25 17.11
C LYS A 245 -9.01 -10.55 18.21
N PRO A 246 -9.42 -11.82 18.42
CA PRO A 246 -10.31 -12.21 19.51
C PRO A 246 -9.83 -11.80 20.88
#